data_31fc5e413600ab70f0a353860bec473a
#
_entry.id   31fc5e413600ab70f0a353860bec473a
#
_cell.length_a   1.000
_cell.length_b   1.000
_cell.length_c   1.000
_cell.angle_alpha   90.00
_cell.angle_beta   90.00
_cell.angle_gamma   90.00
#
_symmetry.space_group_name_H-M   'P 1'
#
loop_
_entity.id
_entity.type
_entity.pdbx_description
1 polymer ?
#
loop_
_entity_poly.entity_id
_entity_poly.type
_entity_poly.pdbx_seq_one_letter_code
_entity_poly.pdbx_strand_id
1 'polypeptide(L)'
;DLSENVDAAIFIFGEDDQIWFRGESTMTVRDNVLLEYGLFSGKLSKANTIFLCDGRPKLASDLEGITWGDIRKKNSVRIKLENWINSIRASNQKKVKGFKITDLNDAFQIALKNQKTEKLRIFAISTFKSVQMLRLINDISINHAEIMLREYDNKNDEYYDQSMEGAIDNAILNWKHMLENDHKIKELDIFRFNYHPDEGYYIFDDKYLILGNLKYEMDKKEYTFSKNVMLIDNQTETGRTWIKEYITRFEDTKKNYETSVMQYFDIES
;
A
#
# COMPACT_ATOMS: atom_id res chain seq x y z
N ASP A 1 4.83 27.31 -14.73
CA ASP A 1 4.10 27.73 -13.53
C ASP A 1 4.51 26.82 -12.35
N LEU A 2 4.98 27.42 -11.23
CA LEU A 2 5.43 26.66 -10.05
C LEU A 2 4.31 25.76 -9.50
N SER A 3 3.06 26.18 -9.59
CA SER A 3 1.91 25.42 -9.09
C SER A 3 1.61 24.13 -9.88
N GLU A 4 2.24 23.91 -11.03
CA GLU A 4 2.07 22.69 -11.85
C GLU A 4 2.97 21.53 -11.40
N ASN A 5 4.05 21.87 -10.69
CA ASN A 5 5.10 20.93 -10.33
C ASN A 5 5.18 20.65 -8.83
N VAL A 6 4.13 21.04 -8.06
CA VAL A 6 4.09 20.83 -6.61
C VAL A 6 2.77 20.18 -6.19
N ASP A 7 2.82 19.29 -5.21
CA ASP A 7 1.64 18.60 -4.68
C ASP A 7 0.96 19.36 -3.55
N ALA A 8 1.69 20.27 -2.89
CA ALA A 8 1.22 21.05 -1.76
C ALA A 8 2.02 22.34 -1.60
N ALA A 9 1.45 23.32 -0.91
CA ALA A 9 2.08 24.63 -0.69
C ALA A 9 1.90 25.11 0.75
N ILE A 10 2.97 25.70 1.30
CA ILE A 10 2.96 26.35 2.62
C ILE A 10 3.26 27.84 2.38
N PHE A 11 2.41 28.70 2.93
CA PHE A 11 2.58 30.16 2.89
C PHE A 11 2.89 30.71 4.27
N ILE A 12 3.78 31.69 4.34
CA ILE A 12 4.10 32.41 5.58
C ILE A 12 3.45 33.80 5.52
N PHE A 13 2.52 34.03 6.41
CA PHE A 13 1.81 35.30 6.53
C PHE A 13 2.44 36.12 7.67
N GLY A 14 3.18 37.15 7.30
CA GLY A 14 3.78 38.09 8.23
C GLY A 14 2.87 39.33 8.50
N GLU A 15 3.27 40.14 9.47
CA GLU A 15 2.73 41.45 9.72
C GLU A 15 3.50 42.46 8.85
N ASP A 16 3.38 42.34 7.50
CA ASP A 16 4.26 43.01 6.54
C ASP A 16 3.78 44.39 6.12
N ASP A 17 2.46 44.60 6.06
CA ASP A 17 1.84 45.82 5.58
C ASP A 17 0.94 46.46 6.64
N GLN A 18 0.91 47.81 6.69
CA GLN A 18 0.08 48.57 7.60
C GLN A 18 -1.15 49.10 6.85
N ILE A 19 -2.34 48.85 7.37
CA ILE A 19 -3.59 49.32 6.80
C ILE A 19 -4.41 50.12 7.82
N TRP A 20 -5.27 51.01 7.33
CA TRP A 20 -6.27 51.69 8.12
C TRP A 20 -7.59 50.94 8.05
N PHE A 21 -8.00 50.34 9.15
CA PHE A 21 -9.20 49.51 9.21
C PHE A 21 -10.10 49.89 10.37
N ARG A 22 -11.34 50.29 10.09
CA ARG A 22 -12.36 50.67 11.08
C ARG A 22 -11.91 51.76 12.08
N GLY A 23 -11.13 52.71 11.61
CA GLY A 23 -10.68 53.80 12.45
C GLY A 23 -9.36 53.56 13.21
N GLU A 24 -8.73 52.43 13.03
CA GLU A 24 -7.47 52.04 13.65
C GLU A 24 -6.44 51.60 12.63
N SER A 25 -5.17 51.84 12.94
CA SER A 25 -4.05 51.32 12.17
C SER A 25 -3.78 49.87 12.62
N THR A 26 -3.75 48.95 11.67
CA THR A 26 -3.52 47.52 11.96
C THR A 26 -2.55 46.92 10.94
N MET A 27 -1.84 45.88 11.37
CA MET A 27 -0.94 45.16 10.50
C MET A 27 -1.70 44.03 9.75
N THR A 28 -1.35 43.83 8.50
CA THR A 28 -1.94 42.81 7.63
C THR A 28 -0.87 42.07 6.84
N VAL A 29 -1.28 40.98 6.22
CA VAL A 29 -0.47 40.20 5.27
C VAL A 29 -0.32 41.00 3.98
N ARG A 30 0.84 40.92 3.35
CA ARG A 30 1.08 41.51 2.05
C ARG A 30 0.13 40.97 0.98
N ASP A 31 -0.49 41.88 0.22
CA ASP A 31 -1.52 41.51 -0.77
C ASP A 31 -1.05 40.47 -1.79
N ASN A 32 0.20 40.55 -2.25
CA ASN A 32 0.76 39.58 -3.20
C ASN A 32 0.78 38.15 -2.61
N VAL A 33 1.12 37.97 -1.32
CA VAL A 33 1.14 36.65 -0.66
C VAL A 33 -0.27 36.08 -0.51
N LEU A 34 -1.26 36.95 -0.23
CA LEU A 34 -2.68 36.56 -0.22
C LEU A 34 -3.17 36.12 -1.59
N LEU A 35 -2.79 36.83 -2.65
CA LEU A 35 -3.13 36.48 -4.01
C LEU A 35 -2.51 35.14 -4.41
N GLU A 36 -1.23 34.95 -4.14
CA GLU A 36 -0.53 33.69 -4.40
C GLU A 36 -1.18 32.53 -3.65
N TYR A 37 -1.48 32.71 -2.35
CA TYR A 37 -2.22 31.70 -1.57
C TYR A 37 -3.55 31.34 -2.22
N GLY A 38 -4.31 32.33 -2.68
CA GLY A 38 -5.58 32.13 -3.36
C GLY A 38 -5.44 31.31 -4.66
N LEU A 39 -4.44 31.64 -5.48
CA LEU A 39 -4.14 30.94 -6.74
C LEU A 39 -3.75 29.46 -6.49
N PHE A 40 -2.83 29.23 -5.56
CA PHE A 40 -2.41 27.88 -5.20
C PHE A 40 -3.55 27.08 -4.55
N SER A 41 -4.32 27.69 -3.65
CA SER A 41 -5.47 27.06 -3.00
C SER A 41 -6.57 26.68 -4.00
N GLY A 42 -6.79 27.51 -5.04
CA GLY A 42 -7.69 27.18 -6.14
C GLY A 42 -7.22 26.01 -7.00
N LYS A 43 -5.92 25.87 -7.21
CA LYS A 43 -5.31 24.83 -8.07
C LYS A 43 -5.03 23.52 -7.33
N LEU A 44 -4.44 23.58 -6.14
CA LEU A 44 -4.06 22.41 -5.34
C LEU A 44 -5.16 21.90 -4.40
N SER A 45 -6.23 22.66 -4.22
CA SER A 45 -7.27 22.54 -3.17
C SER A 45 -6.85 23.12 -1.82
N LYS A 46 -7.86 23.48 -1.01
CA LYS A 46 -7.64 23.98 0.37
C LYS A 46 -7.00 22.93 1.29
N ALA A 47 -7.18 21.65 1.02
CA ALA A 47 -6.59 20.58 1.80
C ALA A 47 -5.07 20.48 1.57
N ASN A 48 -4.58 20.85 0.40
CA ASN A 48 -3.18 20.78 0.02
C ASN A 48 -2.45 22.13 0.14
N THR A 49 -3.11 23.13 0.73
CA THR A 49 -2.52 24.46 0.92
C THR A 49 -2.73 24.88 2.38
N ILE A 50 -1.64 25.20 3.08
CA ILE A 50 -1.69 25.67 4.46
C ILE A 50 -0.94 27.00 4.57
N PHE A 51 -1.37 27.86 5.50
CA PHE A 51 -0.59 29.03 5.85
C PHE A 51 -0.20 29.03 7.33
N LEU A 52 0.92 29.62 7.62
CA LEU A 52 1.45 29.84 8.96
C LEU A 52 1.56 31.35 9.18
N CYS A 53 1.21 31.83 10.37
CA CYS A 53 1.33 33.25 10.68
C CYS A 53 2.57 33.52 11.55
N ASP A 54 3.32 34.55 11.18
CA ASP A 54 4.28 35.20 12.07
C ASP A 54 3.60 36.43 12.67
N GLY A 55 3.17 36.31 13.91
CA GLY A 55 2.35 37.34 14.54
C GLY A 55 0.85 37.04 14.47
N ARG A 56 0.08 38.12 14.50
CA ARG A 56 -1.38 38.11 14.36
C ARG A 56 -1.84 39.13 13.32
N PRO A 57 -1.44 38.95 12.05
CA PRO A 57 -1.88 39.87 11.03
C PRO A 57 -3.41 39.83 10.91
N LYS A 58 -3.99 40.93 10.52
CA LYS A 58 -5.39 41.00 10.16
C LYS A 58 -5.61 40.13 8.92
N LEU A 59 -6.40 39.08 9.06
CA LEU A 59 -6.77 38.19 7.97
C LEU A 59 -8.15 38.58 7.40
N ALA A 60 -8.40 38.21 6.15
CA ALA A 60 -9.74 38.26 5.57
C ALA A 60 -10.65 37.26 6.33
N SER A 61 -11.93 37.63 6.55
CA SER A 61 -12.90 36.79 7.26
C SER A 61 -13.04 35.38 6.70
N ASP A 62 -12.90 35.25 5.39
CA ASP A 62 -13.00 33.96 4.69
C ASP A 62 -11.83 32.99 4.95
N LEU A 63 -10.75 33.49 5.55
CA LEU A 63 -9.60 32.71 5.98
C LEU A 63 -9.70 32.30 7.46
N GLU A 64 -10.60 32.85 8.25
CA GLU A 64 -10.72 32.57 9.69
C GLU A 64 -11.10 31.13 10.02
N GLY A 65 -11.77 30.41 9.10
CA GLY A 65 -12.14 28.99 9.22
C GLY A 65 -11.10 28.00 8.70
N ILE A 66 -9.96 28.47 8.17
CA ILE A 66 -8.93 27.60 7.57
C ILE A 66 -7.91 27.21 8.62
N THR A 67 -7.40 26.00 8.55
CA THR A 67 -6.35 25.52 9.47
C THR A 67 -5.05 26.31 9.25
N TRP A 68 -4.60 27.01 10.29
CA TRP A 68 -3.35 27.74 10.30
C TRP A 68 -2.55 27.51 11.59
N GLY A 69 -1.29 27.92 11.60
CA GLY A 69 -0.40 27.82 12.77
C GLY A 69 0.37 29.11 13.02
N ASP A 70 0.62 29.45 14.29
CA ASP A 70 1.51 30.54 14.69
C ASP A 70 2.94 30.00 14.79
N ILE A 71 3.86 30.42 13.91
CA ILE A 71 5.25 29.92 13.81
C ILE A 71 6.04 30.13 15.10
N ARG A 72 5.65 31.09 15.96
CA ARG A 72 6.26 31.33 17.28
C ARG A 72 5.96 30.20 18.25
N LYS A 73 4.89 29.44 18.04
CA LYS A 73 4.49 28.26 18.85
C LYS A 73 5.05 26.98 18.22
N LYS A 74 6.38 26.82 18.22
CA LYS A 74 7.13 25.78 17.52
C LYS A 74 6.53 24.37 17.64
N ASN A 75 6.22 23.92 18.87
CA ASN A 75 5.67 22.57 19.08
C ASN A 75 4.27 22.39 18.48
N SER A 76 3.40 23.38 18.61
CA SER A 76 2.04 23.34 18.05
C SER A 76 2.08 23.35 16.52
N VAL A 77 2.93 24.16 15.92
CA VAL A 77 3.11 24.22 14.46
C VAL A 77 3.68 22.91 13.93
N ARG A 78 4.69 22.34 14.61
CA ARG A 78 5.25 21.04 14.21
C ARG A 78 4.17 19.95 14.16
N ILE A 79 3.38 19.79 15.19
CA ILE A 79 2.29 18.80 15.25
C ILE A 79 1.27 19.05 14.12
N LYS A 80 0.88 20.30 13.88
CA LYS A 80 -0.05 20.64 12.79
C LYS A 80 0.51 20.31 11.42
N LEU A 81 1.79 20.64 11.16
CA LEU A 81 2.46 20.33 9.90
C LEU A 81 2.62 18.83 9.71
N GLU A 82 3.02 18.09 10.73
CA GLU A 82 3.12 16.63 10.66
C GLU A 82 1.77 15.98 10.33
N ASN A 83 0.69 16.41 10.99
CA ASN A 83 -0.65 15.92 10.70
C ASN A 83 -1.11 16.30 9.29
N TRP A 84 -0.84 17.52 8.85
CA TRP A 84 -1.17 17.99 7.50
C TRP A 84 -0.38 17.22 6.42
N ILE A 85 0.94 17.05 6.58
CA ILE A 85 1.77 16.26 5.67
C ILE A 85 1.26 14.82 5.60
N ASN A 86 0.91 14.21 6.74
CA ASN A 86 0.38 12.86 6.77
C ASN A 86 -0.98 12.77 6.05
N SER A 87 -1.84 13.79 6.16
CA SER A 87 -3.11 13.84 5.44
C SER A 87 -2.92 13.96 3.92
N ILE A 88 -1.93 14.74 3.47
CA ILE A 88 -1.56 14.86 2.05
C ILE A 88 -0.99 13.53 1.54
N ARG A 89 -0.08 12.92 2.28
CA ARG A 89 0.47 11.60 1.93
C ARG A 89 -0.65 10.57 1.79
N ALA A 90 -1.58 10.51 2.74
CA ALA A 90 -2.73 9.62 2.69
C ALA A 90 -3.67 9.92 1.50
N SER A 91 -3.87 11.20 1.14
CA SER A 91 -4.69 11.60 0.00
C SER A 91 -3.99 11.37 -1.34
N ASN A 92 -2.66 11.58 -1.41
CA ASN A 92 -1.87 11.31 -2.61
C ASN A 92 -1.69 9.80 -2.84
N GLN A 93 -1.58 9.00 -1.78
CA GLN A 93 -1.65 7.53 -1.88
C GLN A 93 -2.99 7.06 -2.47
N LYS A 94 -4.10 7.79 -2.21
CA LYS A 94 -5.39 7.56 -2.88
C LYS A 94 -5.44 8.04 -4.33
N LYS A 95 -4.53 8.93 -4.74
CA LYS A 95 -4.55 9.60 -6.07
C LYS A 95 -3.57 9.00 -7.08
N VAL A 96 -2.62 8.15 -6.67
CA VAL A 96 -1.84 7.38 -7.64
C VAL A 96 -2.79 6.36 -8.25
N LYS A 97 -3.41 6.71 -9.38
CA LYS A 97 -4.30 5.80 -10.11
C LYS A 97 -3.57 4.46 -10.32
N GLY A 98 -4.22 3.37 -9.93
CA GLY A 98 -3.66 2.02 -10.04
C GLY A 98 -2.89 1.51 -8.82
N PHE A 99 -2.72 2.34 -7.75
CA PHE A 99 -2.04 1.94 -6.53
C PHE A 99 -2.86 2.31 -5.29
N LYS A 100 -3.05 1.37 -4.38
CA LYS A 100 -3.73 1.58 -3.11
C LYS A 100 -2.96 0.89 -1.98
N ILE A 101 -2.65 1.61 -0.91
CA ILE A 101 -2.16 0.99 0.33
C ILE A 101 -3.36 0.63 1.19
N THR A 102 -3.44 -0.64 1.60
CA THR A 102 -4.55 -1.19 2.37
C THR A 102 -4.06 -2.38 3.21
N ASP A 103 -4.87 -2.92 4.10
CA ASP A 103 -4.54 -4.20 4.72
C ASP A 103 -4.76 -5.38 3.74
N LEU A 104 -4.21 -6.53 4.08
CA LEU A 104 -4.22 -7.70 3.20
C LEU A 104 -5.65 -8.24 2.95
N ASN A 105 -6.52 -8.18 3.96
CA ASN A 105 -7.90 -8.67 3.83
C ASN A 105 -8.70 -7.80 2.86
N ASP A 106 -8.63 -6.48 3.02
CA ASP A 106 -9.26 -5.54 2.09
C ASP A 106 -8.72 -5.70 0.66
N ALA A 107 -7.41 -5.94 0.50
CA ALA A 107 -6.80 -6.18 -0.80
C ALA A 107 -7.39 -7.43 -1.47
N PHE A 108 -7.54 -8.54 -0.73
CA PHE A 108 -8.19 -9.75 -1.24
C PHE A 108 -9.65 -9.53 -1.59
N GLN A 109 -10.41 -8.84 -0.75
CA GLN A 109 -11.82 -8.53 -1.03
C GLN A 109 -11.97 -7.74 -2.35
N ILE A 110 -11.06 -6.80 -2.62
CA ILE A 110 -11.08 -6.03 -3.87
C ILE A 110 -10.69 -6.91 -5.07
N ALA A 111 -9.61 -7.70 -4.96
CA ALA A 111 -9.12 -8.55 -6.05
C ALA A 111 -10.12 -9.66 -6.41
N LEU A 112 -10.85 -10.19 -5.44
CA LEU A 112 -11.82 -11.28 -5.58
C LEU A 112 -13.27 -10.79 -5.72
N LYS A 113 -13.49 -9.49 -5.95
CA LYS A 113 -14.84 -8.91 -6.06
C LYS A 113 -15.75 -9.62 -7.08
N ASN A 114 -15.17 -10.22 -8.11
CA ASN A 114 -15.94 -10.95 -9.13
C ASN A 114 -16.11 -12.45 -8.81
N GLN A 115 -15.64 -12.90 -7.65
CA GLN A 115 -15.79 -14.27 -7.15
C GLN A 115 -15.15 -15.38 -8.01
N LYS A 116 -14.71 -15.08 -9.24
CA LYS A 116 -14.05 -16.03 -10.14
C LYS A 116 -12.68 -15.52 -10.57
N THR A 117 -11.66 -16.35 -10.37
CA THR A 117 -10.27 -16.09 -10.76
C THR A 117 -9.78 -17.22 -11.66
N GLU A 118 -9.32 -16.91 -12.87
CA GLU A 118 -8.77 -17.91 -13.77
C GLU A 118 -7.40 -18.39 -13.29
N LYS A 119 -6.54 -17.47 -12.87
CA LYS A 119 -5.20 -17.78 -12.39
C LYS A 119 -4.79 -16.95 -11.19
N LEU A 120 -4.43 -17.63 -10.10
CA LEU A 120 -3.83 -17.04 -8.90
C LEU A 120 -2.37 -17.46 -8.78
N ARG A 121 -1.44 -16.50 -8.76
CA ARG A 121 -0.02 -16.74 -8.49
C ARG A 121 0.34 -16.17 -7.13
N ILE A 122 1.02 -16.95 -6.32
CA ILE A 122 1.47 -16.54 -4.98
C ILE A 122 2.96 -16.81 -4.83
N PHE A 123 3.70 -15.80 -4.42
CA PHE A 123 5.09 -15.91 -4.01
C PHE A 123 5.23 -15.45 -2.56
N ALA A 124 5.54 -16.37 -1.64
CA ALA A 124 5.61 -16.07 -0.22
C ALA A 124 6.45 -17.10 0.53
N ILE A 125 6.95 -16.74 1.71
CA ILE A 125 7.62 -17.69 2.61
C ILE A 125 6.62 -18.73 3.11
N SER A 126 5.48 -18.25 3.62
CA SER A 126 4.34 -19.04 4.05
C SER A 126 3.03 -18.34 3.66
N THR A 127 2.06 -19.12 3.25
CA THR A 127 0.72 -18.62 2.89
C THR A 127 -0.33 -18.97 3.94
N PHE A 128 0.06 -19.36 5.14
CA PHE A 128 -0.86 -19.86 6.17
C PHE A 128 -2.01 -18.89 6.45
N LYS A 129 -1.71 -17.60 6.71
CA LYS A 129 -2.73 -16.58 6.92
C LYS A 129 -3.57 -16.33 5.67
N SER A 130 -2.92 -16.27 4.52
CA SER A 130 -3.58 -15.98 3.24
C SER A 130 -4.59 -17.05 2.87
N VAL A 131 -4.24 -18.32 3.01
CA VAL A 131 -5.15 -19.43 2.70
C VAL A 131 -6.33 -19.47 3.67
N GLN A 132 -6.12 -19.17 4.94
CA GLN A 132 -7.22 -19.03 5.90
C GLN A 132 -8.18 -17.91 5.51
N MET A 133 -7.65 -16.74 5.11
CA MET A 133 -8.47 -15.62 4.66
C MET A 133 -9.27 -15.99 3.41
N LEU A 134 -8.64 -16.63 2.41
CA LEU A 134 -9.32 -17.08 1.19
C LEU A 134 -10.43 -18.10 1.48
N ARG A 135 -10.21 -19.01 2.44
CA ARG A 135 -11.25 -19.97 2.86
C ARG A 135 -12.49 -19.32 3.46
N LEU A 136 -12.32 -18.17 4.13
CA LEU A 136 -13.45 -17.41 4.74
C LEU A 136 -14.25 -16.62 3.72
N ILE A 137 -13.74 -16.40 2.50
CA ILE A 137 -14.50 -15.71 1.45
C ILE A 137 -15.46 -16.71 0.82
N ASN A 138 -16.76 -16.43 0.92
CA ASN A 138 -17.79 -17.26 0.32
C ASN A 138 -17.78 -17.14 -1.21
N ASP A 139 -18.20 -18.19 -1.89
CA ASP A 139 -18.47 -18.24 -3.33
C ASP A 139 -17.28 -17.87 -4.24
N ILE A 140 -16.03 -18.02 -3.76
CA ILE A 140 -14.85 -17.87 -4.63
C ILE A 140 -14.59 -19.15 -5.41
N SER A 141 -14.16 -18.98 -6.66
CA SER A 141 -13.69 -20.07 -7.52
C SER A 141 -12.38 -19.64 -8.19
N ILE A 142 -11.36 -20.47 -8.05
CA ILE A 142 -10.03 -20.29 -8.62
C ILE A 142 -9.78 -21.46 -9.56
N ASN A 143 -9.64 -21.23 -10.86
CA ASN A 143 -9.40 -22.32 -11.79
C ASN A 143 -8.01 -22.92 -11.57
N HIS A 144 -6.96 -22.11 -11.50
CA HIS A 144 -5.60 -22.59 -11.30
C HIS A 144 -4.84 -21.71 -10.29
N ALA A 145 -4.33 -22.32 -9.21
CA ALA A 145 -3.46 -21.69 -8.23
C ALA A 145 -2.02 -22.19 -8.37
N GLU A 146 -1.08 -21.28 -8.62
CA GLU A 146 0.35 -21.54 -8.62
C GLU A 146 0.98 -20.88 -7.39
N ILE A 147 1.60 -21.65 -6.51
CA ILE A 147 2.08 -21.18 -5.21
C ILE A 147 3.56 -21.50 -5.06
N MET A 148 4.38 -20.50 -4.85
CA MET A 148 5.79 -20.64 -4.50
C MET A 148 5.97 -20.43 -3.01
N LEU A 149 6.49 -21.44 -2.33
CA LEU A 149 6.77 -21.43 -0.90
C LEU A 149 8.24 -21.67 -0.65
N ARG A 150 8.77 -21.05 0.40
CA ARG A 150 10.16 -21.28 0.78
C ARG A 150 10.37 -22.73 1.26
N GLU A 151 11.50 -23.32 0.87
CA GLU A 151 11.99 -24.59 1.38
C GLU A 151 13.12 -24.33 2.39
N TYR A 152 13.15 -25.12 3.45
CA TYR A 152 14.21 -25.11 4.43
C TYR A 152 14.97 -26.43 4.36
N ASP A 153 15.95 -26.50 3.47
CA ASP A 153 16.75 -27.71 3.24
C ASP A 153 17.72 -28.03 4.40
N ASN A 154 18.05 -27.03 5.20
CA ASN A 154 19.08 -27.17 6.21
C ASN A 154 18.78 -26.35 7.47
N LYS A 155 18.78 -27.02 8.62
CA LYS A 155 18.67 -26.36 9.95
C LYS A 155 19.83 -25.39 10.26
N ASN A 156 20.89 -25.39 9.44
CA ASN A 156 21.99 -24.46 9.51
C ASN A 156 21.80 -23.22 8.61
N ASP A 157 20.65 -23.08 7.94
CA ASP A 157 20.29 -21.85 7.22
C ASP A 157 20.27 -20.69 8.22
N GLU A 158 20.96 -19.60 7.91
CA GLU A 158 21.02 -18.39 8.72
C GLU A 158 19.62 -17.83 9.03
N TYR A 159 18.66 -18.06 8.13
CA TYR A 159 17.27 -17.62 8.23
C TYR A 159 16.30 -18.75 8.59
N TYR A 160 16.82 -19.85 9.16
CA TYR A 160 15.97 -20.97 9.57
C TYR A 160 15.05 -20.57 10.71
N ASP A 161 13.78 -20.84 10.53
CA ASP A 161 12.72 -20.63 11.52
C ASP A 161 11.84 -21.89 11.59
N GLN A 162 11.96 -22.61 12.69
CA GLN A 162 11.21 -23.87 12.91
C GLN A 162 9.69 -23.63 12.95
N SER A 163 9.25 -22.47 13.44
CA SER A 163 7.83 -22.12 13.47
C SER A 163 7.29 -21.90 12.05
N MET A 164 8.12 -21.37 11.17
CA MET A 164 7.78 -21.11 9.78
C MET A 164 7.73 -22.40 8.95
N GLU A 165 8.62 -23.39 9.22
CA GLU A 165 8.56 -24.71 8.59
C GLU A 165 7.20 -25.37 8.84
N GLY A 166 6.76 -25.42 10.11
CA GLY A 166 5.43 -25.92 10.47
C GLY A 166 4.28 -25.09 9.86
N ALA A 167 4.44 -23.77 9.73
CA ALA A 167 3.47 -22.91 9.08
C ALA A 167 3.35 -23.19 7.56
N ILE A 168 4.46 -23.51 6.90
CA ILE A 168 4.48 -23.90 5.48
C ILE A 168 3.75 -25.22 5.27
N ASP A 169 4.03 -26.24 6.09
CA ASP A 169 3.37 -27.54 5.99
C ASP A 169 1.86 -27.42 6.23
N ASN A 170 1.47 -26.65 7.24
CA ASN A 170 0.06 -26.34 7.48
C ASN A 170 -0.59 -25.55 6.34
N ALA A 171 0.15 -24.65 5.69
CA ALA A 171 -0.34 -23.93 4.52
C ALA A 171 -0.64 -24.88 3.36
N ILE A 172 0.26 -25.83 3.08
CA ILE A 172 0.08 -26.85 2.03
C ILE A 172 -1.16 -27.68 2.31
N LEU A 173 -1.34 -28.14 3.55
CA LEU A 173 -2.53 -28.91 3.95
C LEU A 173 -3.82 -28.10 3.73
N ASN A 174 -3.82 -26.81 4.06
CA ASN A 174 -4.98 -25.95 3.83
C ASN A 174 -5.25 -25.71 2.34
N TRP A 175 -4.22 -25.57 1.50
CA TRP A 175 -4.38 -25.43 0.05
C TRP A 175 -4.98 -26.71 -0.56
N LYS A 176 -4.51 -27.88 -0.16
CA LYS A 176 -5.10 -29.16 -0.54
C LYS A 176 -6.56 -29.26 -0.09
N HIS A 177 -6.87 -28.82 1.11
CA HIS A 177 -8.25 -28.82 1.61
C HIS A 177 -9.17 -27.92 0.76
N MET A 178 -8.69 -26.76 0.30
CA MET A 178 -9.45 -25.90 -0.61
C MET A 178 -9.71 -26.55 -1.97
N LEU A 179 -8.80 -27.41 -2.43
CA LEU A 179 -8.96 -28.19 -3.65
C LEU A 179 -9.94 -29.34 -3.44
N GLU A 180 -9.67 -30.20 -2.47
CA GLU A 180 -10.31 -31.52 -2.31
C GLU A 180 -11.67 -31.46 -1.59
N ASN A 181 -11.86 -30.51 -0.67
CA ASN A 181 -13.05 -30.47 0.19
C ASN A 181 -13.90 -29.19 0.00
N ASP A 182 -13.25 -28.06 -0.14
CA ASP A 182 -13.97 -26.79 -0.32
C ASP A 182 -14.32 -26.55 -1.80
N HIS A 183 -13.73 -27.27 -2.75
CA HIS A 183 -13.86 -27.17 -4.20
C HIS A 183 -13.72 -25.71 -4.72
N LYS A 184 -12.89 -24.92 -4.02
CA LYS A 184 -12.63 -23.52 -4.35
C LYS A 184 -11.52 -23.35 -5.38
N ILE A 185 -10.74 -24.40 -5.61
CA ILE A 185 -9.61 -24.46 -6.54
C ILE A 185 -9.80 -25.73 -7.38
N LYS A 186 -9.52 -25.64 -8.69
CA LYS A 186 -9.59 -26.81 -9.59
C LYS A 186 -8.21 -27.44 -9.85
N GLU A 187 -7.19 -26.61 -9.97
CA GLU A 187 -5.81 -27.02 -10.21
C GLU A 187 -4.89 -26.30 -9.22
N LEU A 188 -3.94 -27.01 -8.64
CA LEU A 188 -3.01 -26.48 -7.65
C LEU A 188 -1.58 -26.99 -7.93
N ASP A 189 -0.68 -26.06 -8.24
CA ASP A 189 0.74 -26.30 -8.37
C ASP A 189 1.47 -25.65 -7.20
N ILE A 190 2.30 -26.41 -6.49
CA ILE A 190 3.13 -25.91 -5.41
C ILE A 190 4.60 -26.09 -5.79
N PHE A 191 5.32 -24.97 -5.85
CA PHE A 191 6.75 -24.87 -6.11
C PHE A 191 7.50 -24.56 -4.82
N ARG A 192 8.75 -25.00 -4.73
CA ARG A 192 9.64 -24.69 -3.61
C ARG A 192 10.82 -23.88 -4.08
N PHE A 193 11.21 -22.85 -3.33
CA PHE A 193 12.43 -22.06 -3.56
C PHE A 193 13.27 -21.98 -2.28
N ASN A 194 14.57 -21.77 -2.40
CA ASN A 194 15.52 -21.90 -1.29
C ASN A 194 16.32 -20.63 -0.96
N TYR A 195 15.86 -19.45 -1.42
CA TYR A 195 16.51 -18.20 -1.08
C TYR A 195 15.66 -17.35 -0.13
N HIS A 196 16.25 -16.27 0.42
CA HIS A 196 15.56 -15.33 1.30
C HIS A 196 14.93 -14.19 0.49
N PRO A 197 13.59 -14.08 0.41
CA PRO A 197 12.95 -12.98 -0.28
C PRO A 197 12.72 -11.78 0.64
N ASP A 198 12.86 -10.57 0.10
CA ASP A 198 12.55 -9.31 0.78
C ASP A 198 11.06 -8.94 0.67
N GLU A 199 10.33 -9.61 -0.21
CA GLU A 199 8.93 -9.32 -0.51
C GLU A 199 8.13 -10.58 -0.77
N GLY A 200 6.82 -10.49 -0.51
CA GLY A 200 5.84 -11.49 -0.91
C GLY A 200 4.75 -10.84 -1.74
N TYR A 201 4.19 -11.56 -2.69
CA TYR A 201 3.16 -11.01 -3.56
C TYR A 201 2.12 -12.04 -4.03
N TYR A 202 0.97 -11.49 -4.45
CA TYR A 202 -0.18 -12.25 -4.97
C TYR A 202 -0.62 -11.59 -6.28
N ILE A 203 -0.85 -12.37 -7.33
CA ILE A 203 -1.31 -11.89 -8.63
C ILE A 203 -2.61 -12.62 -8.99
N PHE A 204 -3.67 -11.84 -9.22
CA PHE A 204 -5.00 -12.32 -9.60
C PHE A 204 -5.29 -11.94 -11.05
N ASP A 205 -5.39 -12.93 -11.96
CA ASP A 205 -5.79 -12.80 -13.36
C ASP A 205 -5.03 -11.73 -14.16
N ASP A 206 -3.78 -11.47 -13.85
CA ASP A 206 -3.03 -10.37 -14.45
C ASP A 206 -3.74 -9.00 -14.33
N LYS A 207 -4.69 -8.89 -13.38
CA LYS A 207 -5.50 -7.69 -13.11
C LYS A 207 -5.10 -6.98 -11.84
N TYR A 208 -4.73 -7.74 -10.82
CA TYR A 208 -4.35 -7.21 -9.52
C TYR A 208 -3.03 -7.83 -9.07
N LEU A 209 -2.16 -6.97 -8.53
CA LEU A 209 -0.96 -7.37 -7.80
C LEU A 209 -1.08 -6.84 -6.37
N ILE A 210 -0.96 -7.72 -5.40
CA ILE A 210 -0.85 -7.37 -3.98
C ILE A 210 0.60 -7.61 -3.58
N LEU A 211 1.27 -6.56 -3.14
CA LEU A 211 2.70 -6.59 -2.77
C LEU A 211 2.88 -6.21 -1.31
N GLY A 212 3.64 -7.00 -0.57
CA GLY A 212 4.00 -6.72 0.81
C GLY A 212 5.46 -7.03 1.10
N ASN A 213 6.08 -6.23 1.96
CA ASN A 213 7.46 -6.45 2.38
C ASN A 213 7.53 -7.59 3.41
N LEU A 214 8.55 -8.40 3.28
CA LEU A 214 8.97 -9.40 4.25
C LEU A 214 10.19 -8.88 5.00
N LYS A 215 10.21 -9.06 6.30
CA LYS A 215 11.35 -8.71 7.14
C LYS A 215 11.66 -9.88 8.05
N TYR A 216 12.91 -10.31 8.05
CA TYR A 216 13.40 -11.26 9.02
C TYR A 216 13.96 -10.53 10.25
N GLU A 217 13.46 -10.85 11.43
CA GLU A 217 13.93 -10.30 12.70
C GLU A 217 14.93 -11.28 13.32
N MET A 218 16.23 -11.02 13.15
CA MET A 218 17.32 -11.92 13.57
C MET A 218 17.25 -12.28 15.06
N ASP A 219 16.91 -11.31 15.91
CA ASP A 219 16.85 -11.52 17.37
C ASP A 219 15.74 -12.51 17.78
N LYS A 220 14.65 -12.54 17.02
CA LYS A 220 13.49 -13.42 17.26
C LYS A 220 13.50 -14.66 16.40
N LYS A 221 14.34 -14.70 15.36
CA LYS A 221 14.34 -15.70 14.30
C LYS A 221 12.95 -15.90 13.67
N GLU A 222 12.29 -14.79 13.39
CA GLU A 222 10.93 -14.75 12.86
C GLU A 222 10.83 -13.89 11.60
N TYR A 223 9.97 -14.31 10.67
CA TYR A 223 9.55 -13.50 9.55
C TYR A 223 8.31 -12.70 9.87
N THR A 224 8.34 -11.41 9.57
CA THR A 224 7.17 -10.55 9.66
C THR A 224 6.77 -10.07 8.26
N PHE A 225 5.48 -10.19 7.94
CA PHE A 225 4.90 -9.61 6.74
C PHE A 225 4.32 -8.23 7.06
N SER A 226 4.47 -7.28 6.16
CA SER A 226 3.96 -5.92 6.38
C SER A 226 2.47 -5.93 6.68
N LYS A 227 2.06 -5.17 7.69
CA LYS A 227 0.64 -5.01 8.07
C LYS A 227 -0.17 -4.39 6.94
N ASN A 228 0.43 -3.43 6.23
CA ASN A 228 -0.15 -2.80 5.05
C ASN A 228 0.54 -3.33 3.80
N VAL A 229 -0.25 -3.60 2.78
CA VAL A 229 0.18 -4.05 1.46
C VAL A 229 -0.15 -3.02 0.40
N MET A 230 0.56 -3.06 -0.71
CA MET A 230 0.27 -2.26 -1.88
C MET A 230 -0.60 -3.08 -2.83
N LEU A 231 -1.83 -2.64 -3.06
CA LEU A 231 -2.71 -3.18 -4.08
C LEU A 231 -2.55 -2.37 -5.37
N ILE A 232 -2.20 -3.03 -6.45
CA ILE A 232 -1.96 -2.47 -7.79
C ILE A 232 -2.97 -3.08 -8.75
N ASP A 233 -3.65 -2.25 -9.54
CA ASP A 233 -4.56 -2.70 -10.58
C ASP A 233 -4.02 -2.41 -11.99
N ASN A 234 -4.55 -3.08 -13.01
CA ASN A 234 -4.16 -2.93 -14.40
C ASN A 234 -4.87 -1.77 -15.14
N GLN A 235 -5.58 -0.90 -14.43
CA GLN A 235 -6.32 0.22 -15.06
C GLN A 235 -5.39 1.31 -15.59
N THR A 236 -4.16 1.39 -15.10
CA THR A 236 -3.15 2.34 -15.55
C THR A 236 -2.01 1.65 -16.30
N GLU A 237 -1.29 2.40 -17.12
CA GLU A 237 -0.09 1.90 -17.81
C GLU A 237 0.98 1.44 -16.80
N THR A 238 1.22 2.26 -15.76
CA THR A 238 2.15 1.92 -14.68
C THR A 238 1.73 0.64 -13.97
N GLY A 239 0.45 0.48 -13.62
CA GLY A 239 -0.06 -0.73 -12.98
C GLY A 239 0.12 -1.98 -13.86
N ARG A 240 -0.18 -1.89 -15.17
CA ARG A 240 0.07 -2.99 -16.12
C ARG A 240 1.54 -3.35 -16.21
N THR A 241 2.44 -2.36 -16.22
CA THR A 241 3.89 -2.60 -16.26
C THR A 241 4.37 -3.34 -15.02
N TRP A 242 3.94 -2.93 -13.84
CA TRP A 242 4.29 -3.60 -12.58
C TRP A 242 3.76 -5.04 -12.54
N ILE A 243 2.49 -5.26 -12.85
CA ILE A 243 1.89 -6.60 -12.87
C ILE A 243 2.67 -7.51 -13.81
N LYS A 244 2.98 -7.04 -15.03
CA LYS A 244 3.76 -7.80 -16.02
C LYS A 244 5.17 -8.14 -15.52
N GLU A 245 5.83 -7.20 -14.85
CA GLU A 245 7.15 -7.42 -14.26
C GLU A 245 7.11 -8.54 -13.21
N TYR A 246 6.12 -8.50 -12.29
CA TYR A 246 5.99 -9.51 -11.26
C TYR A 246 5.55 -10.88 -11.80
N ILE A 247 4.77 -10.92 -12.87
CA ILE A 247 4.50 -12.18 -13.60
C ILE A 247 5.79 -12.73 -14.17
N THR A 248 6.62 -11.90 -14.81
CA THR A 248 7.91 -12.33 -15.36
C THR A 248 8.83 -12.87 -14.26
N ARG A 249 8.95 -12.17 -13.14
CA ARG A 249 9.72 -12.64 -11.97
C ARG A 249 9.22 -14.00 -11.46
N PHE A 250 7.90 -14.18 -11.40
CA PHE A 250 7.30 -15.44 -10.99
C PHE A 250 7.67 -16.58 -11.95
N GLU A 251 7.49 -16.39 -13.25
CA GLU A 251 7.78 -17.41 -14.27
C GLU A 251 9.28 -17.72 -14.35
N ASP A 252 10.15 -16.72 -14.18
CA ASP A 252 11.60 -16.95 -14.15
C ASP A 252 12.02 -17.73 -12.89
N THR A 253 11.44 -17.44 -11.74
CA THR A 253 11.67 -18.21 -10.52
C THR A 253 11.15 -19.64 -10.70
N LYS A 254 9.97 -19.81 -11.26
CA LYS A 254 9.36 -21.11 -11.54
C LYS A 254 10.30 -22.00 -12.37
N LYS A 255 10.88 -21.48 -13.46
CA LYS A 255 11.81 -22.23 -14.32
C LYS A 255 13.03 -22.75 -13.55
N ASN A 256 13.53 -21.96 -12.59
CA ASN A 256 14.70 -22.33 -11.80
C ASN A 256 14.41 -23.45 -10.79
N TYR A 257 13.14 -23.70 -10.46
CA TYR A 257 12.69 -24.63 -9.42
C TYR A 257 11.63 -25.64 -9.95
N GLU A 258 11.54 -25.88 -11.26
CA GLU A 258 10.57 -26.82 -11.87
C GLU A 258 10.68 -28.26 -11.34
N THR A 259 11.85 -28.68 -10.85
CA THR A 259 12.05 -30.03 -10.29
C THR A 259 11.38 -30.24 -8.92
N SER A 260 10.93 -29.17 -8.28
CA SER A 260 10.30 -29.17 -6.94
C SER A 260 8.78 -29.02 -7.00
N VAL A 261 8.14 -29.40 -8.12
CA VAL A 261 6.70 -29.18 -8.32
C VAL A 261 5.88 -30.31 -7.71
N MET A 262 4.86 -29.91 -6.92
CA MET A 262 3.77 -30.81 -6.49
C MET A 262 2.49 -30.37 -7.22
N GLN A 263 1.93 -31.24 -8.06
CA GLN A 263 0.73 -30.96 -8.82
C GLN A 263 -0.47 -31.72 -8.25
N TYR A 264 -1.58 -31.04 -8.13
CA TYR A 264 -2.84 -31.58 -7.61
C TYR A 264 -4.00 -31.13 -8.50
N PHE A 265 -4.92 -32.05 -8.76
CA PHE A 265 -6.14 -31.80 -9.54
C PHE A 265 -7.37 -32.18 -8.72
N ASP A 266 -8.46 -31.45 -8.90
CA ASP A 266 -9.76 -31.84 -8.36
C ASP A 266 -10.29 -33.02 -9.19
N ILE A 267 -10.54 -34.16 -8.53
CA ILE A 267 -10.93 -35.41 -9.21
C ILE A 267 -12.45 -35.41 -9.54
N GLU A 268 -13.21 -34.47 -9.01
CA GLU A 268 -14.68 -34.38 -9.21
C GLU A 268 -15.12 -33.36 -10.25
N SER A 269 -14.22 -32.76 -11.04
CA SER A 269 -14.54 -31.75 -12.06
C SER A 269 -14.85 -32.35 -13.45
#